data_dd6fb6b9e259240c98e732ee4d3fe5dd
#
_entry.id   dd6fb6b9e259240c98e732ee4d3fe5dd
#
_cell.length_a   1.000
_cell.length_b   1.000
_cell.length_c   1.000
_cell.angle_alpha   90.00
_cell.angle_beta   90.00
_cell.angle_gamma   90.00
#
_symmetry.space_group_name_H-M   'P 1'
#
loop_
_entity.id
_entity.type
_entity.pdbx_description
1 polymer ?
#
loop_
_entity_poly.entity_id
_entity_poly.type
_entity_poly.pdbx_seq_one_letter_code
_entity_poly.pdbx_strand_id
1 'polypeptide(L)'
;MFDDTLAQILALHQRRPATSLPARLDELFARLTADADDPMGFEVEDEIWEAWAAHPDPALAARLDEAIAAIAAANFDRGRAILDELVAEAPDYAEAWNKLATLEFLRGRDRESVAAIARTLELEPRHFGAISGFAQICLRNGDPAAAGLAFEAALRLNPRLTAVRISVEELNRTHPATLH
;
A
#
# COMPACT_ATOMS: atom_id res chain seq x y z
N MET A 1 -2.76 -8.00 15.88
CA MET A 1 -2.73 -6.90 14.87
C MET A 1 -1.60 -7.09 13.86
N PHE A 2 -0.30 -7.05 14.22
CA PHE A 2 0.79 -7.28 13.26
C PHE A 2 0.68 -8.68 12.64
N ASP A 3 0.58 -9.72 13.44
CA ASP A 3 0.44 -11.10 12.96
C ASP A 3 -0.83 -11.29 12.12
N ASP A 4 -1.93 -10.66 12.48
CA ASP A 4 -3.19 -10.74 11.73
C ASP A 4 -3.04 -10.06 10.35
N THR A 5 -2.36 -8.90 10.30
CA THR A 5 -2.12 -8.20 9.03
C THR A 5 -1.14 -8.98 8.16
N LEU A 6 -0.09 -9.58 8.73
CA LEU A 6 0.80 -10.47 8.00
C LEU A 6 0.03 -11.68 7.44
N ALA A 7 -0.79 -12.34 8.27
CA ALA A 7 -1.63 -13.44 7.82
C ALA A 7 -2.59 -13.01 6.70
N GLN A 8 -3.16 -11.81 6.79
CA GLN A 8 -3.97 -11.21 5.73
C GLN A 8 -3.16 -11.07 4.43
N ILE A 9 -1.94 -10.53 4.50
CA ILE A 9 -1.04 -10.37 3.34
C ILE A 9 -0.70 -11.73 2.70
N LEU A 10 -0.42 -12.74 3.49
CA LEU A 10 -0.10 -14.07 2.98
C LEU A 10 -1.29 -14.79 2.33
N ALA A 11 -2.51 -14.38 2.70
CA ALA A 11 -3.77 -14.93 2.17
C ALA A 11 -4.45 -14.05 1.10
N LEU A 12 -3.76 -13.04 0.53
CA LEU A 12 -4.34 -12.10 -0.45
C LEU A 12 -4.93 -12.78 -1.69
N HIS A 13 -4.33 -13.89 -2.15
CA HIS A 13 -4.82 -14.68 -3.29
C HIS A 13 -6.23 -15.27 -3.09
N GLN A 14 -6.74 -15.31 -1.86
CA GLN A 14 -8.08 -15.78 -1.51
C GLN A 14 -9.12 -14.66 -1.47
N ARG A 15 -8.70 -13.42 -1.60
CA ARG A 15 -9.55 -12.24 -1.45
C ARG A 15 -9.85 -11.61 -2.81
N ARG A 16 -10.99 -10.95 -2.89
CA ARG A 16 -11.39 -10.16 -4.06
C ARG A 16 -11.38 -8.68 -3.72
N PRO A 17 -10.99 -7.82 -4.67
CA PRO A 17 -11.13 -6.38 -4.52
C PRO A 17 -12.57 -5.96 -4.28
N ALA A 18 -12.76 -4.86 -3.57
CA ALA A 18 -14.08 -4.28 -3.36
C ALA A 18 -14.70 -3.84 -4.71
N THR A 19 -16.01 -3.96 -4.82
CA THR A 19 -16.75 -3.59 -6.05
C THR A 19 -16.80 -2.09 -6.30
N SER A 20 -16.44 -1.26 -5.31
CA SER A 20 -16.29 0.19 -5.43
C SER A 20 -15.05 0.60 -6.21
N LEU A 21 -14.07 -0.31 -6.36
CA LEU A 21 -12.83 -0.01 -7.09
C LEU A 21 -13.07 0.04 -8.61
N PRO A 22 -12.29 0.88 -9.34
CA PRO A 22 -12.39 0.96 -10.79
C PRO A 22 -12.15 -0.39 -11.46
N ALA A 23 -13.07 -0.83 -12.33
CA ALA A 23 -12.97 -2.10 -13.05
C ALA A 23 -11.69 -2.20 -13.92
N ARG A 24 -11.15 -1.06 -14.39
CA ARG A 24 -9.89 -1.01 -15.16
C ARG A 24 -8.67 -1.55 -14.40
N LEU A 25 -8.73 -1.60 -13.07
CA LEU A 25 -7.61 -2.14 -12.27
C LEU A 25 -7.30 -3.60 -12.60
N ASP A 26 -8.29 -4.42 -12.90
CA ASP A 26 -8.05 -5.83 -13.26
C ASP A 26 -7.24 -5.96 -14.54
N GLU A 27 -7.53 -5.13 -15.56
CA GLU A 27 -6.77 -5.07 -16.80
C GLU A 27 -5.34 -4.53 -16.56
N LEU A 28 -5.21 -3.47 -15.74
CA LEU A 28 -3.90 -2.90 -15.41
C LEU A 28 -3.00 -3.91 -14.68
N PHE A 29 -3.54 -4.63 -13.71
CA PHE A 29 -2.78 -5.69 -13.03
C PHE A 29 -2.42 -6.85 -13.96
N ALA A 30 -3.30 -7.23 -14.88
CA ALA A 30 -2.99 -8.23 -15.89
C ALA A 30 -1.83 -7.77 -16.81
N ARG A 31 -1.82 -6.51 -17.23
CA ARG A 31 -0.72 -5.91 -18.00
C ARG A 31 0.57 -5.81 -17.19
N LEU A 32 0.49 -5.40 -15.92
CA LEU A 32 1.66 -5.24 -15.04
C LEU A 32 2.43 -6.55 -14.87
N THR A 33 1.73 -7.69 -14.86
CA THR A 33 2.30 -9.02 -14.62
C THR A 33 2.62 -9.80 -15.90
N ALA A 34 2.11 -9.39 -17.07
CA ALA A 34 2.25 -10.12 -18.32
C ALA A 34 3.68 -10.18 -18.84
N ASP A 35 4.45 -9.11 -18.69
CA ASP A 35 5.85 -9.02 -19.10
C ASP A 35 6.63 -8.14 -18.13
N ALA A 36 7.45 -8.76 -17.29
CA ALA A 36 8.28 -8.07 -16.31
C ALA A 36 9.37 -7.17 -16.95
N ASP A 37 9.71 -7.43 -18.21
CA ASP A 37 10.76 -6.70 -18.96
C ASP A 37 10.18 -5.64 -19.90
N ASP A 38 8.84 -5.49 -19.99
CA ASP A 38 8.20 -4.47 -20.82
C ASP A 38 8.60 -3.06 -20.37
N PRO A 39 9.24 -2.22 -21.23
CA PRO A 39 9.58 -0.85 -20.87
C PRO A 39 8.37 0.03 -20.50
N MET A 40 7.16 -0.30 -20.98
CA MET A 40 5.92 0.40 -20.65
C MET A 40 5.34 0.05 -19.27
N GLY A 41 5.93 -0.90 -18.57
CA GLY A 41 5.41 -1.34 -17.27
C GLY A 41 5.45 -0.28 -16.18
N PHE A 42 6.33 0.72 -16.28
CA PHE A 42 6.31 1.88 -15.37
C PHE A 42 5.08 2.76 -15.61
N GLU A 43 4.66 2.95 -16.86
CA GLU A 43 3.43 3.67 -17.18
C GLU A 43 2.20 2.95 -16.64
N VAL A 44 2.19 1.61 -16.68
CA VAL A 44 1.11 0.80 -16.09
C VAL A 44 1.07 0.95 -14.57
N GLU A 45 2.21 1.02 -13.91
CA GLU A 45 2.27 1.29 -12.46
C GLU A 45 1.67 2.65 -12.12
N ASP A 46 2.03 3.69 -12.87
CA ASP A 46 1.48 5.04 -12.70
C ASP A 46 -0.03 5.05 -12.93
N GLU A 47 -0.53 4.37 -13.98
CA GLU A 47 -1.96 4.23 -14.24
C GLU A 47 -2.70 3.52 -13.07
N ILE A 48 -2.07 2.56 -12.39
CA ILE A 48 -2.63 1.91 -11.20
C ILE A 48 -2.73 2.90 -10.04
N TRP A 49 -1.68 3.69 -9.79
CA TRP A 49 -1.70 4.72 -8.75
C TRP A 49 -2.78 5.77 -9.01
N GLU A 50 -2.92 6.23 -10.25
CA GLU A 50 -4.00 7.14 -10.66
C GLU A 50 -5.38 6.51 -10.45
N ALA A 51 -5.53 5.22 -10.80
CA ALA A 51 -6.80 4.52 -10.63
C ALA A 51 -7.20 4.37 -9.16
N TRP A 52 -6.25 4.13 -8.26
CA TRP A 52 -6.51 4.09 -6.82
C TRP A 52 -6.85 5.47 -6.24
N ALA A 53 -6.19 6.53 -6.74
CA ALA A 53 -6.44 7.90 -6.30
C ALA A 53 -7.76 8.47 -6.84
N ALA A 54 -8.28 7.91 -7.93
CA ALA A 54 -9.53 8.36 -8.52
C ALA A 54 -10.74 8.00 -7.64
N HIS A 55 -11.73 8.89 -7.61
CA HIS A 55 -13.03 8.64 -6.96
C HIS A 55 -14.15 9.13 -7.89
N PRO A 56 -15.33 8.44 -7.94
CA PRO A 56 -16.48 8.89 -8.74
C PRO A 56 -16.97 10.30 -8.36
N ASP A 57 -16.89 10.64 -7.07
CA ASP A 57 -17.12 12.01 -6.61
C ASP A 57 -15.81 12.81 -6.69
N PRO A 58 -15.72 13.83 -7.58
CA PRO A 58 -14.52 14.64 -7.75
C PRO A 58 -14.20 15.50 -6.50
N ALA A 59 -15.16 15.77 -5.62
CA ALA A 59 -14.91 16.51 -4.39
C ALA A 59 -14.10 15.64 -3.40
N LEU A 60 -14.38 14.34 -3.34
CA LEU A 60 -13.62 13.41 -2.49
C LEU A 60 -12.20 13.18 -3.05
N ALA A 61 -12.05 13.09 -4.38
CA ALA A 61 -10.73 13.01 -5.01
C ALA A 61 -9.89 14.27 -4.72
N ALA A 62 -10.46 15.46 -4.86
CA ALA A 62 -9.77 16.71 -4.56
C ALA A 62 -9.36 16.83 -3.08
N ARG A 63 -10.16 16.30 -2.15
CA ARG A 63 -9.80 16.25 -0.72
C ARG A 63 -8.65 15.28 -0.45
N LEU A 64 -8.57 14.16 -1.19
CA LEU A 64 -7.42 13.27 -1.12
C LEU A 64 -6.15 13.97 -1.57
N ASP A 65 -6.20 14.72 -2.68
CA ASP A 65 -5.07 15.50 -3.18
C ASP A 65 -4.62 16.57 -2.15
N GLU A 66 -5.58 17.23 -1.49
CA GLU A 66 -5.29 18.19 -0.41
C GLU A 66 -4.59 17.51 0.78
N ALA A 67 -5.03 16.31 1.17
CA ALA A 67 -4.38 15.53 2.22
C ALA A 67 -2.95 15.11 1.84
N ILE A 68 -2.75 14.67 0.60
CA ILE A 68 -1.42 14.33 0.07
C ILE A 68 -0.50 15.55 0.09
N ALA A 69 -0.98 16.71 -0.34
CA ALA A 69 -0.22 17.95 -0.29
C ALA A 69 0.13 18.37 1.14
N ALA A 70 -0.78 18.20 2.09
CA ALA A 70 -0.53 18.47 3.50
C ALA A 70 0.55 17.53 4.08
N ILE A 71 0.51 16.24 3.74
CA ILE A 71 1.53 15.26 4.15
C ILE A 71 2.90 15.65 3.56
N ALA A 72 2.97 15.98 2.28
CA ALA A 72 4.20 16.38 1.60
C ALA A 72 4.82 17.66 2.21
N ALA A 73 3.97 18.57 2.70
CA ALA A 73 4.38 19.77 3.42
C ALA A 73 4.68 19.53 4.92
N ALA A 74 4.70 18.27 5.38
CA ALA A 74 4.84 17.86 6.77
C ALA A 74 3.78 18.49 7.73
N ASN A 75 2.66 18.96 7.18
CA ASN A 75 1.52 19.43 7.97
C ASN A 75 0.61 18.25 8.34
N PHE A 76 1.14 17.38 9.21
CA PHE A 76 0.50 16.10 9.53
C PHE A 76 -0.85 16.27 10.25
N ASP A 77 -1.02 17.32 11.05
CA ASP A 77 -2.30 17.54 11.75
C ASP A 77 -3.42 17.91 10.77
N ARG A 78 -3.12 18.74 9.76
CA ARG A 78 -4.07 19.04 8.69
C ARG A 78 -4.36 17.81 7.84
N GLY A 79 -3.31 17.09 7.39
CA GLY A 79 -3.46 15.86 6.63
C GLY A 79 -4.32 14.83 7.36
N ARG A 80 -4.11 14.68 8.68
CA ARG A 80 -4.88 13.77 9.51
C ARG A 80 -6.36 14.17 9.58
N ALA A 81 -6.66 15.45 9.83
CA ALA A 81 -8.03 15.94 9.91
C ALA A 81 -8.79 15.68 8.61
N ILE A 82 -8.17 15.98 7.45
CA ILE A 82 -8.78 15.74 6.13
C ILE A 82 -9.03 14.23 5.93
N LEU A 83 -8.05 13.38 6.24
CA LEU A 83 -8.17 11.94 6.03
C LEU A 83 -9.19 11.30 6.97
N ASP A 84 -9.28 11.74 8.23
CA ASP A 84 -10.30 11.23 9.17
C ASP A 84 -11.72 11.51 8.68
N GLU A 85 -11.98 12.73 8.17
CA GLU A 85 -13.25 13.06 7.56
C GLU A 85 -13.50 12.25 6.28
N LEU A 86 -12.46 12.09 5.43
CA LEU A 86 -12.57 11.40 4.16
C LEU A 86 -12.91 9.91 4.33
N VAL A 87 -12.24 9.21 5.26
CA VAL A 87 -12.53 7.80 5.53
C VAL A 87 -13.85 7.59 6.28
N ALA A 88 -14.34 8.59 6.98
CA ALA A 88 -15.66 8.55 7.60
C ALA A 88 -16.79 8.72 6.58
N GLU A 89 -16.61 9.58 5.59
CA GLU A 89 -17.56 9.86 4.51
C GLU A 89 -17.55 8.77 3.43
N ALA A 90 -16.36 8.32 3.04
CA ALA A 90 -16.15 7.28 2.03
C ALA A 90 -15.32 6.11 2.61
N PRO A 91 -15.91 5.24 3.44
CA PRO A 91 -15.20 4.18 4.14
C PRO A 91 -14.68 3.07 3.21
N ASP A 92 -15.08 3.07 1.96
CA ASP A 92 -14.63 2.16 0.89
C ASP A 92 -13.59 2.79 -0.06
N TYR A 93 -13.11 3.99 0.23
CA TYR A 93 -12.03 4.64 -0.51
C TYR A 93 -10.67 4.11 -0.07
N ALA A 94 -10.18 3.05 -0.72
CA ALA A 94 -8.97 2.33 -0.33
C ALA A 94 -7.74 3.24 -0.22
N GLU A 95 -7.56 4.17 -1.19
CA GLU A 95 -6.38 5.05 -1.21
C GLU A 95 -6.40 6.08 -0.07
N ALA A 96 -7.56 6.51 0.39
CA ALA A 96 -7.66 7.37 1.57
C ALA A 96 -7.14 6.66 2.84
N TRP A 97 -7.47 5.38 3.01
CA TRP A 97 -6.92 4.55 4.08
C TRP A 97 -5.41 4.35 3.93
N ASN A 98 -4.91 4.13 2.71
CA ASN A 98 -3.47 4.02 2.44
C ASN A 98 -2.72 5.31 2.77
N LYS A 99 -3.27 6.49 2.43
CA LYS A 99 -2.66 7.77 2.81
C LYS A 99 -2.70 8.02 4.31
N LEU A 100 -3.77 7.59 5.00
CA LEU A 100 -3.83 7.60 6.45
C LEU A 100 -2.73 6.71 7.07
N ALA A 101 -2.52 5.52 6.51
CA ALA A 101 -1.44 4.64 6.93
C ALA A 101 -0.06 5.30 6.76
N THR A 102 0.20 5.91 5.61
CA THR A 102 1.44 6.64 5.33
C THR A 102 1.67 7.77 6.32
N LEU A 103 0.64 8.57 6.60
CA LEU A 103 0.70 9.67 7.56
C LEU A 103 1.05 9.16 8.97
N GLU A 104 0.38 8.11 9.44
CA GLU A 104 0.63 7.55 10.77
C GLU A 104 2.03 6.91 10.87
N PHE A 105 2.51 6.29 9.78
CA PHE A 105 3.89 5.82 9.69
C PHE A 105 4.90 6.97 9.87
N LEU A 106 4.71 8.08 9.17
CA LEU A 106 5.57 9.26 9.27
C LEU A 106 5.56 9.89 10.66
N ARG A 107 4.45 9.76 11.38
CA ARG A 107 4.29 10.22 12.78
C ARG A 107 4.88 9.23 13.80
N GLY A 108 5.37 8.07 13.39
CA GLY A 108 5.85 7.01 14.27
C GLY A 108 4.74 6.25 15.00
N ARG A 109 3.51 6.34 14.50
CA ARG A 109 2.33 5.66 15.08
C ARG A 109 2.07 4.35 14.35
N ASP A 110 2.95 3.36 14.57
CA ASP A 110 2.96 2.11 13.83
C ASP A 110 1.67 1.31 13.95
N ARG A 111 1.04 1.30 15.13
CA ARG A 111 -0.21 0.56 15.33
C ARG A 111 -1.35 1.13 14.52
N GLU A 112 -1.49 2.45 14.51
CA GLU A 112 -2.50 3.16 13.73
C GLU A 112 -2.24 2.98 12.23
N SER A 113 -0.97 3.04 11.81
CA SER A 113 -0.58 2.77 10.44
C SER A 113 -0.96 1.35 10.01
N VAL A 114 -0.64 0.33 10.81
CA VAL A 114 -1.01 -1.07 10.52
C VAL A 114 -2.52 -1.27 10.47
N ALA A 115 -3.29 -0.59 11.33
CA ALA A 115 -4.75 -0.66 11.28
C ALA A 115 -5.31 -0.09 9.97
N ALA A 116 -4.76 1.04 9.51
CA ALA A 116 -5.14 1.65 8.24
C ALA A 116 -4.70 0.79 7.02
N ILE A 117 -3.50 0.18 7.07
CA ILE A 117 -3.04 -0.81 6.07
C ILE A 117 -4.01 -1.98 6.00
N ALA A 118 -4.39 -2.56 7.13
CA ALA A 118 -5.32 -3.68 7.16
C ALA A 118 -6.64 -3.32 6.47
N ARG A 119 -7.15 -2.10 6.71
CA ARG A 119 -8.37 -1.62 6.04
C ARG A 119 -8.16 -1.41 4.54
N THR A 120 -7.02 -0.86 4.11
CA THR A 120 -6.66 -0.75 2.69
C THR A 120 -6.69 -2.12 2.01
N LEU A 121 -6.08 -3.14 2.65
CA LEU A 121 -6.00 -4.51 2.10
C LEU A 121 -7.32 -5.30 2.18
N GLU A 122 -8.26 -4.89 3.01
CA GLU A 122 -9.63 -5.40 2.97
C GLU A 122 -10.37 -4.94 1.71
N LEU A 123 -10.11 -3.71 1.27
CA LEU A 123 -10.75 -3.10 0.11
C LEU A 123 -10.01 -3.46 -1.20
N GLU A 124 -8.69 -3.32 -1.22
CA GLU A 124 -7.84 -3.68 -2.36
C GLU A 124 -6.71 -4.62 -1.92
N PRO A 125 -6.91 -5.93 -2.03
CA PRO A 125 -5.91 -6.92 -1.64
C PRO A 125 -4.59 -6.83 -2.41
N ARG A 126 -4.60 -6.20 -3.60
CA ARG A 126 -3.42 -6.05 -4.48
C ARG A 126 -2.67 -4.74 -4.23
N HIS A 127 -3.00 -4.01 -3.17
CA HIS A 127 -2.40 -2.70 -2.91
C HIS A 127 -0.93 -2.84 -2.47
N PHE A 128 -0.03 -3.03 -3.45
CA PHE A 128 1.40 -3.27 -3.22
C PHE A 128 2.09 -2.16 -2.41
N GLY A 129 1.61 -0.92 -2.49
CA GLY A 129 2.11 0.19 -1.66
C GLY A 129 1.81 -0.01 -0.17
N ALA A 130 0.59 -0.43 0.17
CA ALA A 130 0.20 -0.72 1.55
C ALA A 130 0.98 -1.92 2.11
N ILE A 131 1.17 -2.98 1.30
CA ILE A 131 1.97 -4.15 1.67
C ILE A 131 3.43 -3.75 1.94
N SER A 132 4.02 -2.95 1.05
CA SER A 132 5.38 -2.44 1.22
C SER A 132 5.51 -1.55 2.47
N GLY A 133 4.49 -0.73 2.75
CA GLY A 133 4.42 0.07 3.98
C GLY A 133 4.41 -0.78 5.23
N PHE A 134 3.64 -1.88 5.25
CA PHE A 134 3.65 -2.85 6.34
C PHE A 134 5.05 -3.46 6.56
N ALA A 135 5.73 -3.86 5.47
CA ALA A 135 7.08 -4.40 5.55
C ALA A 135 8.07 -3.40 6.17
N GLN A 136 7.98 -2.11 5.82
CA GLN A 136 8.81 -1.07 6.42
C GLN A 136 8.53 -0.91 7.92
N ILE A 137 7.28 -1.03 8.35
CA ILE A 137 6.91 -1.00 9.76
C ILE A 137 7.51 -2.21 10.49
N CYS A 138 7.46 -3.40 9.90
CA CYS A 138 8.09 -4.60 10.47
C CYS A 138 9.59 -4.41 10.67
N LEU A 139 10.31 -3.86 9.67
CA LEU A 139 11.72 -3.53 9.79
C LEU A 139 12.00 -2.56 10.96
N ARG A 140 11.23 -1.50 11.05
CA ARG A 140 11.36 -0.51 12.13
C ARG A 140 11.13 -1.12 13.51
N ASN A 141 10.29 -2.15 13.60
CA ASN A 141 9.98 -2.86 14.85
C ASN A 141 10.89 -4.08 15.09
N GLY A 142 11.93 -4.29 14.28
CA GLY A 142 12.90 -5.35 14.47
C GLY A 142 12.41 -6.75 14.09
N ASP A 143 11.45 -6.84 13.17
CA ASP A 143 10.97 -8.11 12.61
C ASP A 143 11.33 -8.23 11.11
N PRO A 144 12.60 -8.55 10.78
CA PRO A 144 13.05 -8.71 9.40
C PRO A 144 12.40 -9.91 8.69
N ALA A 145 11.95 -10.93 9.44
CA ALA A 145 11.29 -12.09 8.85
C ALA A 145 9.92 -11.73 8.29
N ALA A 146 9.07 -11.06 9.09
CA ALA A 146 7.77 -10.56 8.62
C ALA A 146 7.94 -9.54 7.48
N ALA A 147 8.94 -8.67 7.57
CA ALA A 147 9.25 -7.71 6.51
C ALA A 147 9.59 -8.39 5.19
N GLY A 148 10.45 -9.41 5.20
CA GLY A 148 10.82 -10.20 4.02
C GLY A 148 9.61 -10.82 3.35
N LEU A 149 8.75 -11.49 4.11
CA LEU A 149 7.52 -12.11 3.60
C LEU A 149 6.58 -11.08 2.95
N ALA A 150 6.43 -9.91 3.57
CA ALA A 150 5.58 -8.84 3.04
C ALA A 150 6.18 -8.20 1.78
N PHE A 151 7.49 -7.94 1.73
CA PHE A 151 8.15 -7.45 0.52
C PHE A 151 8.04 -8.43 -0.64
N GLU A 152 8.23 -9.72 -0.41
CA GLU A 152 8.03 -10.74 -1.42
C GLU A 152 6.59 -10.77 -1.92
N ALA A 153 5.60 -10.59 -1.03
CA ALA A 153 4.20 -10.47 -1.43
C ALA A 153 3.96 -9.26 -2.32
N ALA A 154 4.56 -8.11 -2.01
CA ALA A 154 4.48 -6.91 -2.85
C ALA A 154 5.12 -7.14 -4.24
N LEU A 155 6.30 -7.79 -4.29
CA LEU A 155 6.99 -8.09 -5.55
C LEU A 155 6.25 -9.11 -6.43
N ARG A 156 5.48 -10.02 -5.84
CA ARG A 156 4.60 -10.91 -6.62
C ARG A 156 3.47 -10.15 -7.33
N LEU A 157 3.01 -9.05 -6.76
CA LEU A 157 1.97 -8.19 -7.36
C LEU A 157 2.55 -7.19 -8.35
N ASN A 158 3.70 -6.61 -8.02
CA ASN A 158 4.42 -5.68 -8.87
C ASN A 158 5.93 -5.99 -8.84
N PRO A 159 6.45 -6.75 -9.82
CA PRO A 159 7.87 -7.11 -9.89
C PRO A 159 8.81 -5.91 -10.11
N ARG A 160 8.26 -4.74 -10.45
CA ARG A 160 9.03 -3.54 -10.82
C ARG A 160 9.34 -2.62 -9.65
N LEU A 161 8.90 -2.93 -8.44
CA LEU A 161 9.17 -2.16 -7.23
C LEU A 161 10.66 -2.17 -6.89
N THR A 162 11.44 -1.30 -7.56
CA THR A 162 12.91 -1.25 -7.43
C THR A 162 13.36 -1.04 -6.00
N ALA A 163 12.72 -0.12 -5.27
CA ALA A 163 13.05 0.14 -3.87
C ALA A 163 12.79 -1.10 -2.98
N VAL A 164 11.74 -1.86 -3.27
CA VAL A 164 11.41 -3.11 -2.54
C VAL A 164 12.46 -4.18 -2.85
N ARG A 165 12.88 -4.35 -4.11
CA ARG A 165 13.95 -5.29 -4.47
C ARG A 165 15.25 -5.00 -3.73
N ILE A 166 15.65 -3.73 -3.68
CA ILE A 166 16.84 -3.30 -2.91
C ILE A 166 16.66 -3.67 -1.42
N SER A 167 15.49 -3.43 -0.85
CA SER A 167 15.21 -3.80 0.56
C SER A 167 15.32 -5.30 0.80
N VAL A 168 14.82 -6.13 -0.11
CA VAL A 168 14.95 -7.61 -0.04
C VAL A 168 16.41 -8.05 -0.15
N GLU A 169 17.17 -7.48 -1.10
CA GLU A 169 18.60 -7.78 -1.25
C GLU A 169 19.38 -7.42 0.01
N GLU A 170 19.07 -6.30 0.62
CA GLU A 170 19.70 -5.88 1.87
C GLU A 170 19.33 -6.79 3.05
N LEU A 171 18.06 -7.18 3.16
CA LEU A 171 17.61 -8.16 4.15
C LEU A 171 18.33 -9.51 4.00
N ASN A 172 18.44 -10.03 2.79
CA ASN A 172 19.15 -11.28 2.50
C ASN A 172 20.63 -11.19 2.90
N ARG A 173 21.26 -10.03 2.70
CA ARG A 173 22.65 -9.80 3.06
C ARG A 173 22.86 -9.71 4.58
N THR A 174 21.93 -9.08 5.30
CA THR A 174 22.06 -8.80 6.74
C THR A 174 21.46 -9.88 7.62
N HIS A 175 20.47 -10.63 7.12
CA HIS A 175 19.73 -11.66 7.86
C HIS A 175 19.58 -12.97 7.06
N PRO A 176 20.68 -13.62 6.65
CA PRO A 176 20.61 -14.77 5.73
C PRO A 176 19.87 -16.00 6.30
N ALA A 177 19.65 -16.06 7.60
CA ALA A 177 19.02 -17.20 8.29
C ALA A 177 17.49 -17.07 8.46
N THR A 178 16.88 -15.95 8.08
CA THR A 178 15.46 -15.66 8.38
C THR A 178 14.50 -15.97 7.23
N LEU A 179 15.00 -16.31 6.04
CA LEU A 179 14.21 -16.44 4.80
C LEU A 179 14.18 -17.86 4.21
N HIS A 180 14.50 -18.89 5.04
CA HIS A 180 14.46 -20.30 4.61
C HIS A 180 13.55 -21.13 5.49
#